data_ea21ae1ab3c7c92cd05f03551b43be5c
#
_entry.id   ea21ae1ab3c7c92cd05f03551b43be5c
#
_cell.length_a   1.000
_cell.length_b   1.000
_cell.length_c   1.000
_cell.angle_alpha   90.00
_cell.angle_beta   90.00
_cell.angle_gamma   90.00
#
_symmetry.space_group_name_H-M   'P 1'
#
loop_
_entity.id
_entity.type
_entity.pdbx_description
1 polymer ?
#
loop_
_entity_poly.entity_id
_entity_poly.type
_entity_poly.pdbx_seq_one_letter_code
_entity_poly.pdbx_strand_id
1 'polypeptide(L)'
;MQNLDTALAASGRLLMAALFLLSGVGKIAAPATIEGYIASAGLPAPLLGYLVAIIVEVGGGVLLIVGFQTRIVALILAAFTLAAALAFHNKFADPNEMIHFFKDIAIVGGLLQFAAFGPGSVSLDARRLNLAH
;
A
#
# COMPACT_ATOMS: atom_id res chain seq x y z
N MET A 1 6.66 17.88 21.83
CA MET A 1 5.60 16.99 21.33
C MET A 1 5.41 17.08 19.82
N GLN A 2 5.34 18.29 19.24
CA GLN A 2 5.20 18.44 17.78
C GLN A 2 6.33 17.77 16.98
N ASN A 3 7.59 17.87 17.44
CA ASN A 3 8.72 17.24 16.76
C ASN A 3 8.65 15.72 16.80
N LEU A 4 8.17 15.15 17.90
CA LEU A 4 7.97 13.71 18.01
C LEU A 4 6.84 13.24 17.10
N ASP A 5 5.72 13.93 17.09
CA ASP A 5 4.57 13.60 16.24
C ASP A 5 4.96 13.67 14.76
N THR A 6 5.73 14.69 14.37
CA THR A 6 6.25 14.84 13.01
C THR A 6 7.15 13.66 12.63
N ALA A 7 8.07 13.28 13.53
CA ALA A 7 8.98 12.16 13.29
C ALA A 7 8.22 10.83 13.19
N LEU A 8 7.26 10.61 14.07
CA LEU A 8 6.44 9.39 14.05
C LEU A 8 5.59 9.28 12.79
N ALA A 9 4.96 10.38 12.39
CA ALA A 9 4.14 10.40 11.17
C ALA A 9 4.99 10.12 9.92
N ALA A 10 6.14 10.77 9.79
CA ALA A 10 7.05 10.55 8.68
C ALA A 10 7.61 9.13 8.67
N SER A 11 8.01 8.61 9.82
CA SER A 11 8.55 7.26 9.95
C SER A 11 7.52 6.21 9.59
N GLY A 12 6.29 6.34 10.09
CA GLY A 12 5.21 5.41 9.77
C GLY A 12 4.89 5.41 8.29
N ARG A 13 4.86 6.58 7.68
CA ARG A 13 4.60 6.72 6.24
C ARG A 13 5.71 6.07 5.41
N LEU A 14 6.98 6.28 5.77
CA LEU A 14 8.12 5.69 5.07
C LEU A 14 8.14 4.17 5.21
N LEU A 15 7.83 3.64 6.38
CA LEU A 15 7.76 2.18 6.59
C LEU A 15 6.64 1.55 5.74
N MET A 16 5.48 2.19 5.70
CA MET A 16 4.37 1.73 4.88
C MET A 16 4.75 1.78 3.39
N ALA A 17 5.38 2.86 2.95
CA ALA A 17 5.84 3.02 1.57
C ALA A 17 6.87 1.95 1.19
N ALA A 18 7.80 1.64 2.10
CA ALA A 18 8.82 0.62 1.86
C ALA A 18 8.20 -0.75 1.57
N LEU A 19 7.16 -1.13 2.29
CA LEU A 19 6.45 -2.39 2.06
C LEU A 19 5.92 -2.46 0.62
N PHE A 20 5.21 -1.42 0.18
CA PHE A 20 4.60 -1.41 -1.16
C PHE A 20 5.66 -1.33 -2.26
N LEU A 21 6.72 -0.57 -2.06
CA LEU A 21 7.82 -0.48 -3.03
C LEU A 21 8.55 -1.82 -3.18
N LEU A 22 8.87 -2.48 -2.07
CA LEU A 22 9.51 -3.80 -2.10
C LEU A 22 8.61 -4.82 -2.79
N SER A 23 7.33 -4.82 -2.49
CA SER A 23 6.35 -5.72 -3.10
C SER A 23 6.23 -5.46 -4.61
N GLY A 24 6.09 -4.20 -5.01
CA GLY A 24 5.93 -3.83 -6.41
C GLY A 24 7.17 -4.11 -7.24
N VAL A 25 8.35 -3.77 -6.73
CA VAL A 25 9.63 -4.03 -7.41
C VAL A 25 9.87 -5.55 -7.54
N GLY A 26 9.52 -6.31 -6.51
CA GLY A 26 9.60 -7.78 -6.56
C GLY A 26 8.71 -8.37 -7.67
N LYS A 27 7.55 -7.80 -7.90
CA LYS A 27 6.65 -8.22 -8.98
C LYS A 27 7.23 -7.92 -10.36
N ILE A 28 7.88 -6.78 -10.52
CA ILE A 28 8.53 -6.42 -11.79
C ILE A 28 9.58 -7.46 -12.18
N ALA A 29 10.29 -8.01 -11.21
CA ALA A 29 11.36 -8.98 -11.42
C ALA A 29 10.86 -10.38 -11.83
N ALA A 30 9.58 -10.69 -11.65
CA ALA A 30 9.05 -12.04 -11.84
C ALA A 30 7.66 -12.03 -12.50
N PRO A 31 7.51 -11.50 -13.72
CA PRO A 31 6.20 -11.33 -14.35
C PRO A 31 5.45 -12.65 -14.55
N ALA A 32 6.10 -13.68 -15.06
CA ALA A 32 5.44 -14.97 -15.32
C ALA A 32 4.96 -15.64 -14.03
N THR A 33 5.72 -15.55 -12.95
CA THR A 33 5.37 -16.09 -11.66
C THR A 33 4.14 -15.40 -11.09
N ILE A 34 4.08 -14.08 -11.15
CA ILE A 34 2.97 -13.29 -10.62
C ILE A 34 1.71 -13.49 -11.46
N GLU A 35 1.83 -13.48 -12.79
CA GLU A 35 0.68 -13.75 -13.67
C GLU A 35 0.12 -15.15 -13.43
N GLY A 36 0.99 -16.13 -13.26
CA GLY A 36 0.58 -17.50 -12.94
C GLY A 36 -0.15 -17.58 -11.60
N TYR A 37 0.31 -16.84 -10.61
CA TYR A 37 -0.33 -16.77 -9.30
C TYR A 37 -1.73 -16.13 -9.39
N ILE A 38 -1.86 -15.05 -10.14
CA ILE A 38 -3.16 -14.40 -10.39
C ILE A 38 -4.12 -15.35 -11.10
N ALA A 39 -3.64 -16.04 -12.12
CA ALA A 39 -4.47 -17.01 -12.85
C ALA A 39 -4.91 -18.16 -11.94
N SER A 40 -4.04 -18.66 -11.08
CA SER A 40 -4.35 -19.75 -10.16
C SER A 40 -5.41 -19.37 -9.12
N ALA A 41 -5.55 -18.08 -8.82
CA ALA A 41 -6.60 -17.57 -7.94
C ALA A 41 -7.97 -17.44 -8.64
N GLY A 42 -8.05 -17.79 -9.92
CA GLY A 42 -9.30 -17.73 -10.70
C GLY A 42 -9.66 -16.35 -11.21
N LEU A 43 -8.72 -15.40 -11.16
CA LEU A 43 -8.96 -14.04 -11.63
C LEU A 43 -8.75 -13.95 -13.15
N PRO A 44 -9.60 -13.17 -13.87
CA PRO A 44 -9.43 -12.97 -15.29
C PRO A 44 -8.28 -11.99 -15.59
N ALA A 45 -7.79 -12.03 -16.83
CA ALA A 45 -6.78 -11.11 -17.36
C ALA A 45 -5.56 -10.96 -16.44
N PRO A 46 -4.73 -12.03 -16.25
CA PRO A 46 -3.57 -11.98 -15.35
C PRO A 46 -2.58 -10.86 -15.66
N LEU A 47 -2.35 -10.53 -16.94
CA LEU A 47 -1.47 -9.43 -17.33
C LEU A 47 -2.00 -8.09 -16.84
N LEU A 48 -3.29 -7.84 -16.97
CA LEU A 48 -3.91 -6.61 -16.48
C LEU A 48 -3.78 -6.50 -14.96
N GLY A 49 -4.06 -7.58 -14.24
CA GLY A 49 -3.88 -7.63 -12.78
C GLY A 49 -2.44 -7.37 -12.35
N TYR A 50 -1.48 -7.95 -13.07
CA TYR A 50 -0.06 -7.73 -12.84
C TYR A 50 0.32 -6.25 -13.00
N LEU A 51 -0.10 -5.62 -14.11
CA LEU A 51 0.20 -4.22 -14.38
C LEU A 51 -0.46 -3.29 -13.34
N VAL A 52 -1.71 -3.56 -13.00
CA VAL A 52 -2.42 -2.78 -11.96
C VAL A 52 -1.70 -2.88 -10.62
N ALA A 53 -1.28 -4.07 -10.23
CA ALA A 53 -0.56 -4.28 -8.97
C ALA A 53 0.73 -3.46 -8.93
N ILE A 54 1.53 -3.48 -9.99
CA ILE A 54 2.78 -2.73 -10.07
C ILE A 54 2.51 -1.22 -10.00
N ILE A 55 1.57 -0.73 -10.79
CA ILE A 55 1.24 0.71 -10.84
C ILE A 55 0.78 1.18 -9.45
N VAL A 56 -0.12 0.44 -8.81
CA VAL A 56 -0.65 0.81 -7.50
C VAL A 56 0.44 0.74 -6.43
N GLU A 57 1.20 -0.34 -6.39
CA GLU A 57 2.19 -0.54 -5.33
C GLU A 57 3.41 0.37 -5.48
N VAL A 58 3.99 0.46 -6.68
CA VAL A 58 5.15 1.32 -6.92
C VAL A 58 4.73 2.79 -6.93
N GLY A 59 3.70 3.12 -7.69
CA GLY A 59 3.19 4.49 -7.76
C GLY A 59 2.70 4.98 -6.41
N GLY A 60 1.90 4.18 -5.71
CA GLY A 60 1.40 4.50 -4.37
C GLY A 60 2.53 4.62 -3.35
N GLY A 61 3.52 3.72 -3.42
CA GLY A 61 4.68 3.76 -2.54
C GLY A 61 5.49 5.04 -2.71
N VAL A 62 5.77 5.44 -3.95
CA VAL A 62 6.49 6.70 -4.24
C VAL A 62 5.70 7.90 -3.73
N LEU A 63 4.39 7.94 -3.98
CA LEU A 63 3.54 9.04 -3.54
C LEU A 63 3.46 9.13 -2.01
N LEU A 64 3.48 7.99 -1.30
CA LEU A 64 3.56 7.97 0.15
C LEU A 64 4.88 8.52 0.67
N ILE A 65 6.01 8.19 0.01
CA ILE A 65 7.32 8.71 0.42
C ILE A 65 7.32 10.23 0.39
N VAL A 66 6.88 10.81 -0.73
CA VAL A 66 6.87 12.27 -0.87
C VAL A 66 5.70 12.93 -0.16
N GLY A 67 4.69 12.15 0.23
CA GLY A 67 3.50 12.67 0.91
C GLY A 67 2.61 13.51 0.01
N PHE A 68 2.43 13.10 -1.24
CA PHE A 68 1.58 13.78 -2.21
C PHE A 68 0.25 13.04 -2.35
N GLN A 69 -0.87 13.77 -2.22
CA GLN A 69 -2.23 13.23 -2.24
C GLN A 69 -2.38 12.03 -1.28
N THR A 70 -1.78 12.13 -0.12
CA THR A 70 -1.59 11.02 0.82
C THR A 70 -2.91 10.36 1.20
N ARG A 71 -3.96 11.12 1.46
CA ARG A 71 -5.25 10.57 1.87
C ARG A 71 -5.87 9.70 0.79
N ILE A 72 -5.85 10.16 -0.46
CA ILE A 72 -6.40 9.42 -1.61
C ILE A 72 -5.54 8.20 -1.91
N VAL A 73 -4.23 8.36 -1.93
CA VAL A 73 -3.29 7.25 -2.17
C VAL A 73 -3.45 6.17 -1.10
N ALA A 74 -3.58 6.56 0.16
CA ALA A 74 -3.78 5.61 1.26
C ALA A 74 -5.10 4.83 1.09
N LEU A 75 -6.18 5.48 0.66
CA LEU A 75 -7.44 4.79 0.39
C LEU A 75 -7.32 3.80 -0.77
N ILE A 76 -6.63 4.17 -1.85
CA ILE A 76 -6.41 3.29 -3.00
C ILE A 76 -5.59 2.07 -2.58
N LEU A 77 -4.50 2.29 -1.84
CA LEU A 77 -3.66 1.21 -1.33
C LEU A 77 -4.42 0.30 -0.35
N ALA A 78 -5.26 0.88 0.50
CA ALA A 78 -6.09 0.12 1.43
C ALA A 78 -7.09 -0.77 0.67
N ALA A 79 -7.78 -0.23 -0.32
CA ALA A 79 -8.72 -0.99 -1.14
C ALA A 79 -8.01 -2.10 -1.91
N PHE A 80 -6.86 -1.80 -2.50
CA PHE A 80 -6.04 -2.79 -3.21
C PHE A 80 -5.59 -3.92 -2.27
N THR A 81 -5.07 -3.58 -1.10
CA THR A 81 -4.59 -4.55 -0.11
C THR A 81 -5.72 -5.45 0.39
N LEU A 82 -6.89 -4.86 0.66
CA LEU A 82 -8.06 -5.64 1.08
C LEU A 82 -8.50 -6.60 -0.02
N ALA A 83 -8.57 -6.13 -1.28
CA ALA A 83 -8.92 -6.98 -2.40
C ALA A 83 -7.92 -8.11 -2.58
N ALA A 84 -6.63 -7.84 -2.46
CA ALA A 84 -5.58 -8.85 -2.56
C ALA A 84 -5.70 -9.89 -1.43
N ALA A 85 -5.97 -9.45 -0.21
CA ALA A 85 -6.16 -10.35 0.93
C ALA A 85 -7.34 -11.30 0.69
N LEU A 86 -8.46 -10.77 0.23
CA LEU A 86 -9.64 -11.57 -0.05
C LEU A 86 -9.45 -12.54 -1.22
N ALA A 87 -8.66 -12.15 -2.22
CA ALA A 87 -8.42 -12.97 -3.41
C ALA A 87 -7.37 -14.06 -3.19
N PHE A 88 -6.29 -13.77 -2.44
CA PHE A 88 -5.11 -14.63 -2.36
C PHE A 88 -4.90 -15.29 -1.00
N HIS A 89 -5.44 -14.73 0.07
CA HIS A 89 -5.22 -15.20 1.44
C HIS A 89 -6.52 -15.58 2.14
N ASN A 90 -7.37 -16.31 1.44
CA ASN A 90 -8.69 -16.69 1.96
C ASN A 90 -8.78 -18.14 2.49
N LYS A 91 -7.68 -18.89 2.48
CA LYS A 91 -7.65 -20.28 2.94
C LYS A 91 -7.34 -20.33 4.44
N PHE A 92 -8.31 -20.03 5.27
CA PHE A 92 -8.13 -19.88 6.72
C PHE A 92 -7.79 -21.20 7.43
N ALA A 93 -7.95 -22.35 6.79
CA ALA A 93 -7.51 -23.62 7.34
C ALA A 93 -5.97 -23.74 7.39
N ASP A 94 -5.25 -23.00 6.56
CA ASP A 94 -3.80 -22.90 6.59
C ASP A 94 -3.38 -21.76 7.54
N PRO A 95 -2.63 -22.05 8.64
CA PRO A 95 -2.20 -21.00 9.58
C PRO A 95 -1.37 -19.89 8.93
N ASN A 96 -0.54 -20.21 7.92
CA ASN A 96 0.25 -19.21 7.21
C ASN A 96 -0.63 -18.27 6.41
N GLU A 97 -1.63 -18.78 5.71
CA GLU A 97 -2.58 -17.96 4.96
C GLU A 97 -3.40 -17.06 5.87
N MET A 98 -3.81 -17.58 7.02
CA MET A 98 -4.54 -16.82 8.02
C MET A 98 -3.70 -15.65 8.55
N ILE A 99 -2.43 -15.88 8.83
CA ILE A 99 -1.49 -14.85 9.29
C ILE A 99 -1.33 -13.78 8.20
N HIS A 100 -1.14 -14.18 6.94
CA HIS A 100 -1.02 -13.23 5.83
C HIS A 100 -2.28 -12.38 5.67
N PHE A 101 -3.45 -12.98 5.79
CA PHE A 101 -4.72 -12.25 5.72
C PHE A 101 -4.79 -11.19 6.82
N PHE A 102 -4.53 -11.56 8.07
CA PHE A 102 -4.60 -10.60 9.18
C PHE A 102 -3.51 -9.53 9.14
N LYS A 103 -2.33 -9.84 8.61
CA LYS A 103 -1.31 -8.83 8.33
C LYS A 103 -1.81 -7.80 7.32
N ASP A 104 -2.45 -8.25 6.25
CA ASP A 104 -3.00 -7.35 5.25
C ASP A 104 -4.10 -6.47 5.85
N ILE A 105 -4.96 -7.04 6.70
CA ILE A 105 -5.97 -6.26 7.41
C ILE A 105 -5.32 -5.22 8.33
N ALA A 106 -4.22 -5.56 9.00
CA ALA A 106 -3.47 -4.59 9.82
C ALA A 106 -2.87 -3.48 8.97
N ILE A 107 -2.35 -3.79 7.78
CA ILE A 107 -1.85 -2.81 6.82
C ILE A 107 -2.98 -1.87 6.38
N VAL A 108 -4.15 -2.41 6.08
CA VAL A 108 -5.34 -1.61 5.77
C VAL A 108 -5.65 -0.65 6.92
N GLY A 109 -5.61 -1.12 8.16
CA GLY A 109 -5.81 -0.29 9.35
C GLY A 109 -4.82 0.87 9.41
N GLY A 110 -3.54 0.61 9.18
CA GLY A 110 -2.51 1.65 9.12
C GLY A 110 -2.75 2.66 8.01
N LEU A 111 -3.12 2.19 6.83
CA LEU A 111 -3.44 3.07 5.70
C LEU A 111 -4.65 3.94 5.97
N LEU A 112 -5.66 3.42 6.66
CA LEU A 112 -6.83 4.22 7.05
C LEU A 112 -6.45 5.36 7.99
N GLN A 113 -5.43 5.20 8.83
CA GLN A 113 -4.91 6.29 9.66
C GLN A 113 -4.34 7.43 8.80
N PHE A 114 -3.58 7.10 7.75
CA PHE A 114 -3.10 8.13 6.81
C PHE A 114 -4.23 8.77 6.01
N ALA A 115 -5.25 8.01 5.66
CA ALA A 115 -6.44 8.56 5.00
C ALA A 115 -7.19 9.53 5.91
N ALA A 116 -7.29 9.22 7.19
CA ALA A 116 -8.01 10.04 8.17
C ALA A 116 -7.22 11.29 8.56
N PHE A 117 -5.93 11.16 8.86
CA PHE A 117 -5.13 12.20 9.49
C PHE A 117 -4.12 12.86 8.54
N GLY A 118 -3.93 12.32 7.33
CA GLY A 118 -3.00 12.86 6.35
C GLY A 118 -1.55 12.46 6.60
N PRO A 119 -0.60 13.11 5.87
CA PRO A 119 0.79 12.65 5.81
C PRO A 119 1.70 13.15 6.94
N GLY A 120 1.25 14.10 7.72
CA GLY A 120 2.11 14.83 8.65
C GLY A 120 2.73 16.07 8.00
N SER A 121 3.49 16.84 8.78
CA SER A 121 4.01 18.14 8.37
C SER A 121 5.19 18.07 7.40
N VAL A 122 5.93 16.95 7.38
CA VAL A 122 7.04 16.74 6.44
C VAL A 122 6.51 16.00 5.22
N SER A 123 5.93 16.74 4.28
CA SER A 123 5.28 16.16 3.10
C SER A 123 5.03 17.24 2.03
N LEU A 124 4.84 16.81 0.79
CA LEU A 124 4.43 17.73 -0.27
C LEU A 124 3.02 18.28 -0.05
N ASP A 125 2.11 17.49 0.51
CA ASP A 125 0.76 17.96 0.84
C ASP A 125 0.80 19.11 1.83
N ALA A 126 1.59 18.98 2.90
CA ALA A 126 1.76 20.05 3.89
C ALA A 126 2.41 21.30 3.29
N ARG A 127 3.41 21.10 2.43
CA ARG A 127 4.08 22.21 1.74
C ARG A 127 3.13 22.95 0.83
N ARG A 128 2.27 22.24 0.10
CA ARG A 128 1.26 22.85 -0.77
C ARG A 128 0.26 23.70 0.02
N LEU A 129 -0.19 23.21 1.17
CA LEU A 129 -1.08 23.96 2.04
C LEU A 129 -0.42 25.24 2.56
N ASN A 130 0.85 25.17 2.95
CA ASN A 130 1.60 26.32 3.43
C ASN A 130 1.82 27.39 2.33
N LEU A 131 1.94 26.97 1.07
CA LEU A 131 2.09 27.89 -0.05
C LEU A 131 0.75 28.50 -0.48
N ALA A 132 -0.39 27.91 -0.12
CA ALA A 132 -1.71 28.40 -0.45
C ALA A 132 -2.20 29.49 0.53
N HIS A 133 -1.48 29.72 1.64
CA HIS A 133 -1.74 30.76 2.65
C HIS A 133 -0.63 31.82 2.59
#